data_0d99ae106af42832026f447d0663005a
#
_entry.id   0d99ae106af42832026f447d0663005a
#
_cell.length_a   1.000
_cell.length_b   1.000
_cell.length_c   1.000
_cell.angle_alpha   90.00
_cell.angle_beta   90.00
_cell.angle_gamma   90.00
#
_symmetry.space_group_name_H-M   'P 1'
#
loop_
_entity.id
_entity.type
_entity.pdbx_description
1 polymer ?
#
loop_
_entity_poly.entity_id
_entity_poly.type
_entity_poly.pdbx_seq_one_letter_code
_entity_poly.pdbx_strand_id
1 'polypeptide(L)'
;REDWHDSICGLKSPLTAMDDMLQALVKSAEAGNNLRLTTMPLAGRTSPHTPQGCLILNQAEVMFMLAAAQTVRPGVLCMFGGMPCTTGPHGDLAYSHDAMNLLNVAVARLNMWLTGLPTVQSGGSTEEKRPDEKALQDGIRGRRILCEFGVHHARHCFGVLDNLNFFSEATFVRDCDAHRQYLASTQEIIALKPIHIPPDDEAPESDERFDAEEPRLSFL
;
A
#
# COMPACT_ATOMS: atom_id res chain seq x y z
N ARG A 1 -13.09 19.32 10.66
CA ARG A 1 -11.88 19.55 9.84
C ARG A 1 -11.82 18.39 8.87
N GLU A 2 -11.80 18.67 7.58
CA GLU A 2 -11.67 17.62 6.58
C GLU A 2 -10.34 16.92 6.77
N ASP A 3 -10.34 15.60 6.76
CA ASP A 3 -9.14 14.76 6.89
C ASP A 3 -8.38 14.73 5.56
N TRP A 4 -7.86 15.88 5.20
CA TRP A 4 -7.08 16.09 4.00
C TRP A 4 -5.61 15.73 4.23
N HIS A 5 -5.02 14.98 3.28
CA HIS A 5 -3.61 14.59 3.33
C HIS A 5 -2.90 14.95 2.03
N ASP A 6 -1.78 15.64 2.14
CA ASP A 6 -0.88 15.83 1.01
C ASP A 6 -0.21 14.51 0.65
N SER A 7 -0.28 14.13 -0.64
CA SER A 7 0.27 12.87 -1.11
C SER A 7 1.68 13.08 -1.66
N ILE A 8 2.67 12.50 -0.99
CA ILE A 8 4.08 12.63 -1.32
C ILE A 8 4.66 11.27 -1.72
N CYS A 9 5.28 11.24 -2.90
CA CYS A 9 6.11 10.12 -3.36
C CYS A 9 7.55 10.65 -3.50
N GLY A 10 8.24 10.81 -2.38
CA GLY A 10 9.51 11.55 -2.28
C GLY A 10 10.73 10.79 -2.80
N LEU A 11 10.59 9.49 -3.06
CA LEU A 11 11.68 8.65 -3.51
C LEU A 11 11.33 7.93 -4.81
N LYS A 12 12.29 7.88 -5.70
CA LYS A 12 12.31 6.96 -6.84
C LYS A 12 13.11 5.71 -6.43
N SER A 13 12.46 4.56 -6.49
CA SER A 13 13.12 3.29 -6.16
C SER A 13 14.23 2.94 -7.17
N PRO A 14 15.38 2.42 -6.73
CA PRO A 14 15.75 2.22 -5.33
C PRO A 14 16.37 3.48 -4.68
N LEU A 15 15.90 3.81 -3.51
CA LEU A 15 16.51 4.76 -2.54
C LEU A 15 17.01 6.10 -3.12
N THR A 16 16.41 6.57 -4.22
CA THR A 16 16.85 7.80 -4.89
C THR A 16 15.91 8.94 -4.53
N ALA A 17 16.43 9.94 -3.83
CA ALA A 17 15.67 11.13 -3.46
C ALA A 17 15.34 11.98 -4.70
N MET A 18 14.13 12.53 -4.73
CA MET A 18 13.68 13.49 -5.74
C MET A 18 13.55 14.86 -5.09
N ASP A 19 14.39 15.79 -5.48
CA ASP A 19 14.54 17.09 -4.80
C ASP A 19 13.23 17.87 -4.72
N ASP A 20 12.47 17.95 -5.79
CA ASP A 20 11.18 18.64 -5.86
C ASP A 20 10.14 18.01 -4.93
N MET A 21 10.11 16.71 -4.86
CA MET A 21 9.17 15.97 -3.99
C MET A 21 9.58 16.01 -2.52
N LEU A 22 10.89 16.00 -2.23
CA LEU A 22 11.36 16.21 -0.86
C LEU A 22 11.12 17.64 -0.39
N GLN A 23 11.27 18.64 -1.27
CA GLN A 23 10.88 20.01 -0.95
C GLN A 23 9.38 20.14 -0.69
N ALA A 24 8.53 19.42 -1.45
CA ALA A 24 7.10 19.37 -1.19
C ALA A 24 6.79 18.74 0.18
N LEU A 25 7.49 17.66 0.54
CA LEU A 25 7.37 17.03 1.86
C LEU A 25 7.71 18.03 2.97
N VAL A 26 8.84 18.73 2.85
CA VAL A 26 9.28 19.71 3.83
C VAL A 26 8.25 20.83 3.99
N LYS A 27 7.82 21.46 2.89
CA LYS A 27 6.83 22.54 2.91
C LYS A 27 5.49 22.11 3.51
N SER A 28 5.01 20.92 3.15
CA SER A 28 3.76 20.37 3.69
C SER A 28 3.88 20.06 5.18
N ALA A 29 5.00 19.52 5.63
CA ALA A 29 5.25 19.27 7.04
C ALA A 29 5.36 20.56 7.84
N GLU A 30 6.11 21.57 7.35
CA GLU A 30 6.21 22.91 7.98
C GLU A 30 4.84 23.58 8.12
N ALA A 31 4.00 23.48 7.09
CA ALA A 31 2.63 24.00 7.12
C ALA A 31 1.71 23.26 8.11
N GLY A 32 2.12 22.06 8.55
CA GLY A 32 1.33 21.21 9.46
C GLY A 32 0.21 20.46 8.76
N ASN A 33 0.33 20.25 7.46
CA ASN A 33 -0.61 19.45 6.72
C ASN A 33 -0.43 17.97 7.09
N ASN A 34 -1.52 17.22 7.07
CA ASN A 34 -1.45 15.76 7.18
C ASN A 34 -0.76 15.19 5.94
N LEU A 35 0.12 14.23 6.12
CA LEU A 35 0.92 13.66 5.05
C LEU A 35 0.53 12.22 4.73
N ARG A 36 0.52 11.89 3.45
CA ARG A 36 0.40 10.53 2.94
C ARG A 36 1.65 10.18 2.14
N LEU A 37 2.52 9.38 2.76
CA LEU A 37 3.85 9.05 2.26
C LEU A 37 3.82 7.69 1.56
N THR A 38 4.26 7.64 0.31
CA THR A 38 4.20 6.41 -0.48
C THR A 38 5.39 6.26 -1.41
N THR A 39 5.70 5.02 -1.77
CA THR A 39 6.70 4.66 -2.77
C THR A 39 6.17 3.54 -3.66
N MET A 40 6.85 3.25 -4.76
CA MET A 40 6.43 2.24 -5.74
C MET A 40 7.62 1.43 -6.26
N PRO A 41 8.20 0.53 -5.45
CA PRO A 41 9.23 -0.37 -5.93
C PRO A 41 8.66 -1.44 -6.85
N LEU A 42 9.38 -1.74 -7.93
CA LEU A 42 9.01 -2.73 -8.94
C LEU A 42 9.88 -3.98 -8.78
N ALA A 43 9.27 -5.10 -8.40
CA ALA A 43 9.98 -6.36 -8.23
C ALA A 43 10.74 -6.76 -9.50
N GLY A 44 12.04 -7.00 -9.35
CA GLY A 44 12.92 -7.36 -10.44
C GLY A 44 13.37 -6.22 -11.35
N ARG A 45 12.97 -4.96 -11.06
CA ARG A 45 13.42 -3.78 -11.83
C ARG A 45 14.04 -2.73 -10.93
N THR A 46 13.25 -2.15 -10.03
CA THR A 46 13.70 -1.13 -9.09
C THR A 46 13.73 -1.64 -7.66
N SER A 47 13.50 -2.92 -7.46
CA SER A 47 13.68 -3.67 -6.24
C SER A 47 14.14 -5.09 -6.54
N PRO A 48 14.65 -5.84 -5.54
CA PRO A 48 14.94 -7.26 -5.71
C PRO A 48 13.75 -8.05 -6.23
N HIS A 49 14.01 -9.18 -6.89
CA HIS A 49 12.96 -10.06 -7.41
C HIS A 49 12.13 -10.73 -6.31
N THR A 50 12.75 -10.96 -5.15
CA THR A 50 12.08 -11.66 -4.06
C THR A 50 11.06 -10.76 -3.37
N PRO A 51 9.90 -11.30 -2.96
CA PRO A 51 8.91 -10.55 -2.19
C PRO A 51 9.50 -9.88 -0.94
N GLN A 52 10.36 -10.58 -0.23
CA GLN A 52 11.05 -10.08 0.96
C GLN A 52 11.94 -8.87 0.63
N GLY A 53 12.75 -8.97 -0.41
CA GLY A 53 13.62 -7.88 -0.85
C GLY A 53 12.82 -6.65 -1.29
N CYS A 54 11.69 -6.86 -1.96
CA CYS A 54 10.79 -5.79 -2.36
C CYS A 54 10.15 -5.12 -1.13
N LEU A 55 9.71 -5.90 -0.14
CA LEU A 55 9.17 -5.38 1.12
C LEU A 55 10.20 -4.58 1.92
N ILE A 56 11.43 -5.10 2.04
CA ILE A 56 12.53 -4.41 2.76
C ILE A 56 12.82 -3.07 2.11
N LEU A 57 12.94 -3.02 0.77
CA LEU A 57 13.18 -1.78 0.06
C LEU A 57 12.02 -0.79 0.25
N ASN A 58 10.79 -1.24 0.07
CA ASN A 58 9.61 -0.41 0.30
C ASN A 58 9.62 0.18 1.71
N GLN A 59 9.94 -0.66 2.71
CA GLN A 59 9.96 -0.23 4.09
C GLN A 59 11.07 0.81 4.35
N ALA A 60 12.26 0.60 3.82
CA ALA A 60 13.36 1.56 3.95
C ALA A 60 12.97 2.94 3.37
N GLU A 61 12.35 2.95 2.20
CA GLU A 61 11.93 4.18 1.53
C GLU A 61 10.84 4.94 2.29
N VAL A 62 9.78 4.25 2.75
CA VAL A 62 8.69 4.92 3.47
C VAL A 62 9.13 5.36 4.86
N MET A 63 9.99 4.61 5.54
CA MET A 63 10.56 4.99 6.84
C MET A 63 11.49 6.20 6.73
N PHE A 64 12.26 6.32 5.65
CA PHE A 64 13.04 7.52 5.39
C PHE A 64 12.14 8.76 5.27
N MET A 65 11.08 8.69 4.49
CA MET A 65 10.14 9.81 4.34
C MET A 65 9.43 10.15 5.65
N LEU A 66 9.05 9.14 6.44
CA LEU A 66 8.46 9.34 7.76
C LEU A 66 9.44 10.05 8.70
N ALA A 67 10.68 9.58 8.76
CA ALA A 67 11.73 10.20 9.58
C ALA A 67 11.99 11.65 9.15
N ALA A 68 12.07 11.90 7.83
CA ALA A 68 12.23 13.26 7.31
C ALA A 68 11.07 14.18 7.72
N ALA A 69 9.82 13.73 7.57
CA ALA A 69 8.64 14.49 7.97
C ALA A 69 8.66 14.83 9.47
N GLN A 70 8.96 13.83 10.31
CA GLN A 70 9.03 14.01 11.77
C GLN A 70 10.23 14.85 12.21
N THR A 71 11.32 14.87 11.45
CA THR A 71 12.46 15.76 11.71
C THR A 71 12.10 17.22 11.44
N VAL A 72 11.36 17.47 10.35
CA VAL A 72 10.88 18.81 9.99
C VAL A 72 9.85 19.31 11.00
N ARG A 73 8.88 18.49 11.33
CA ARG A 73 7.83 18.83 12.28
C ARG A 73 7.45 17.63 13.14
N PRO A 74 7.99 17.53 14.37
CA PRO A 74 7.62 16.47 15.29
C PRO A 74 6.11 16.47 15.56
N GLY A 75 5.49 15.29 15.46
CA GLY A 75 4.06 15.12 15.68
C GLY A 75 3.17 15.44 14.46
N VAL A 76 3.73 15.77 13.29
CA VAL A 76 2.92 15.88 12.07
C VAL A 76 2.25 14.54 11.75
N LEU A 77 0.95 14.57 11.47
CA LEU A 77 0.20 13.35 11.20
C LEU A 77 0.63 12.75 9.86
N CYS A 78 1.07 11.50 9.92
CA CYS A 78 1.47 10.75 8.74
C CYS A 78 0.63 9.48 8.61
N MET A 79 0.18 9.22 7.39
CA MET A 79 -0.29 7.94 6.92
C MET A 79 0.73 7.47 5.89
N PHE A 80 1.17 6.25 5.95
CA PHE A 80 2.22 5.80 5.03
C PHE A 80 2.02 4.36 4.58
N GLY A 81 2.64 4.06 3.46
CA GLY A 81 2.51 2.75 2.83
C GLY A 81 3.40 2.68 1.60
N GLY A 82 3.06 1.83 0.70
CA GLY A 82 3.74 1.71 -0.56
C GLY A 82 2.86 0.97 -1.54
N MET A 83 3.29 0.97 -2.77
CA MET A 83 2.67 0.23 -3.83
C MET A 83 3.72 -0.68 -4.47
N PRO A 84 4.25 -1.68 -3.72
CA PRO A 84 5.15 -2.63 -4.32
C PRO A 84 4.42 -3.35 -5.44
N CYS A 85 4.98 -3.26 -6.64
CA CYS A 85 4.38 -3.81 -7.85
C CYS A 85 5.15 -5.02 -8.34
N THR A 86 4.42 -5.94 -8.94
CA THR A 86 5.00 -7.01 -9.74
C THR A 86 4.98 -6.64 -11.21
N THR A 87 5.80 -7.30 -12.00
CA THR A 87 5.81 -7.15 -13.46
C THR A 87 5.31 -8.42 -14.12
N GLY A 88 4.56 -8.27 -15.19
CA GLY A 88 4.14 -9.35 -16.06
C GLY A 88 5.32 -9.94 -16.86
N PRO A 89 5.08 -11.01 -17.65
CA PRO A 89 6.11 -11.69 -18.42
C PRO A 89 6.84 -10.78 -19.43
N HIS A 90 6.20 -9.73 -19.88
CA HIS A 90 6.75 -8.76 -20.82
C HIS A 90 7.35 -7.53 -20.14
N GLY A 91 7.37 -7.52 -18.79
CA GLY A 91 7.94 -6.44 -18.00
C GLY A 91 7.04 -5.24 -17.80
N ASP A 92 5.79 -5.30 -18.20
CA ASP A 92 4.73 -4.36 -17.90
C ASP A 92 4.23 -4.52 -16.47
N LEU A 93 3.59 -3.51 -15.94
CA LEU A 93 3.02 -3.54 -14.60
C LEU A 93 1.86 -4.54 -14.52
N ALA A 94 1.77 -5.24 -13.40
CA ALA A 94 0.76 -6.27 -13.16
C ALA A 94 -0.10 -5.87 -11.93
N TYR A 95 -0.96 -4.86 -12.10
CA TYR A 95 -1.72 -4.25 -11.00
C TYR A 95 -2.83 -5.13 -10.41
N SER A 96 -3.35 -6.05 -11.18
CA SER A 96 -4.41 -6.97 -10.72
C SER A 96 -3.87 -8.30 -10.18
N HIS A 97 -2.57 -8.50 -10.25
CA HIS A 97 -1.93 -9.75 -9.87
C HIS A 97 -2.06 -10.02 -8.37
N ASP A 98 -2.34 -11.27 -8.01
CA ASP A 98 -2.47 -11.68 -6.60
C ASP A 98 -1.19 -11.39 -5.80
N ALA A 99 -0.01 -11.57 -6.41
CA ALA A 99 1.26 -11.24 -5.78
C ALA A 99 1.37 -9.75 -5.41
N MET A 100 0.86 -8.82 -6.24
CA MET A 100 0.82 -7.41 -5.90
C MET A 100 -0.14 -7.15 -4.73
N ASN A 101 -1.34 -7.74 -4.77
CA ASN A 101 -2.30 -7.60 -3.69
C ASN A 101 -1.73 -8.09 -2.35
N LEU A 102 -1.05 -9.24 -2.35
CA LEU A 102 -0.39 -9.79 -1.16
C LEU A 102 0.76 -8.91 -0.67
N LEU A 103 1.59 -8.37 -1.57
CA LEU A 103 2.65 -7.43 -1.20
C LEU A 103 2.08 -6.16 -0.56
N ASN A 104 1.01 -5.61 -1.10
CA ASN A 104 0.35 -4.43 -0.53
C ASN A 104 -0.19 -4.71 0.87
N VAL A 105 -0.81 -5.86 1.08
CA VAL A 105 -1.26 -6.29 2.42
C VAL A 105 -0.08 -6.48 3.37
N ALA A 106 1.00 -7.11 2.91
CA ALA A 106 2.19 -7.33 3.72
C ALA A 106 2.83 -6.00 4.16
N VAL A 107 2.93 -5.00 3.25
CA VAL A 107 3.38 -3.64 3.59
C VAL A 107 2.46 -3.02 4.63
N ALA A 108 1.14 -3.11 4.46
CA ALA A 108 0.20 -2.54 5.40
C ALA A 108 0.37 -3.13 6.81
N ARG A 109 0.44 -4.45 6.91
CA ARG A 109 0.62 -5.17 8.18
C ARG A 109 1.95 -4.84 8.84
N LEU A 110 3.02 -4.81 8.04
CA LEU A 110 4.36 -4.45 8.54
C LEU A 110 4.40 -3.02 9.07
N ASN A 111 3.83 -2.06 8.34
CA ASN A 111 3.75 -0.67 8.75
C ASN A 111 2.99 -0.51 10.07
N MET A 112 1.82 -1.13 10.18
CA MET A 112 1.02 -1.09 11.41
C MET A 112 1.75 -1.73 12.58
N TRP A 113 2.43 -2.85 12.35
CA TRP A 113 3.19 -3.53 13.39
C TRP A 113 4.40 -2.71 13.89
N LEU A 114 5.13 -2.07 12.97
CA LEU A 114 6.33 -1.30 13.33
C LEU A 114 6.02 0.04 14.01
N THR A 115 4.89 0.67 13.70
CA THR A 115 4.67 2.06 14.08
C THR A 115 3.33 2.36 14.74
N GLY A 116 2.36 1.46 14.64
CA GLY A 116 1.00 1.72 15.07
C GLY A 116 0.26 2.78 14.24
N LEU A 117 0.88 3.33 13.19
CA LEU A 117 0.29 4.39 12.37
C LEU A 117 -0.66 3.84 11.30
N PRO A 118 -1.62 4.66 10.85
CA PRO A 118 -2.50 4.28 9.75
C PRO A 118 -1.72 4.04 8.46
N THR A 119 -2.17 3.06 7.69
CA THR A 119 -1.55 2.67 6.43
C THR A 119 -2.41 3.02 5.22
N VAL A 120 -1.73 3.31 4.10
CA VAL A 120 -2.33 3.55 2.80
C VAL A 120 -1.78 2.57 1.78
N GLN A 121 -2.67 1.91 1.03
CA GLN A 121 -2.29 0.96 0.01
C GLN A 121 -3.04 1.20 -1.31
N SER A 122 -2.61 0.54 -2.35
CA SER A 122 -3.23 0.58 -3.67
C SER A 122 -3.94 -0.74 -3.95
N GLY A 123 -5.13 -0.67 -4.55
CA GLY A 123 -5.86 -1.87 -4.95
C GLY A 123 -7.20 -1.55 -5.57
N GLY A 124 -7.67 -2.43 -6.43
CA GLY A 124 -8.91 -2.26 -7.16
C GLY A 124 -8.73 -1.72 -8.59
N SER A 125 -7.51 -1.44 -9.02
CA SER A 125 -7.17 -1.20 -10.42
C SER A 125 -6.96 -2.52 -11.18
N THR A 126 -6.96 -2.45 -12.50
CA THR A 126 -6.79 -3.59 -13.40
C THR A 126 -5.84 -3.26 -14.54
N GLU A 127 -5.30 -4.29 -15.17
CA GLU A 127 -4.54 -4.20 -16.42
C GLU A 127 -5.45 -4.07 -17.65
N GLU A 128 -6.74 -4.38 -17.49
CA GLU A 128 -7.69 -4.33 -18.60
C GLU A 128 -7.90 -2.90 -19.11
N LYS A 129 -7.90 -2.75 -20.44
CA LYS A 129 -8.08 -1.46 -21.12
C LYS A 129 -9.55 -1.09 -21.31
N ARG A 130 -10.44 -2.03 -21.09
CA ARG A 130 -11.89 -1.87 -21.30
C ARG A 130 -12.65 -2.19 -20.02
N PRO A 131 -13.79 -1.56 -19.81
CA PRO A 131 -14.63 -1.80 -18.64
C PRO A 131 -15.45 -3.09 -18.78
N ASP A 132 -14.78 -4.21 -18.99
CA ASP A 132 -15.40 -5.52 -19.12
C ASP A 132 -15.59 -6.23 -17.75
N GLU A 133 -16.03 -7.46 -17.79
CA GLU A 133 -16.27 -8.27 -16.60
C GLU A 133 -14.98 -8.58 -15.86
N LYS A 134 -13.87 -8.81 -16.56
CA LYS A 134 -12.58 -9.08 -15.94
C LYS A 134 -12.09 -7.86 -15.16
N ALA A 135 -12.19 -6.66 -15.74
CA ALA A 135 -11.86 -5.43 -15.05
C ALA A 135 -12.66 -5.26 -13.75
N LEU A 136 -13.95 -5.60 -13.77
CA LEU A 136 -14.80 -5.55 -12.59
C LEU A 136 -14.33 -6.55 -11.51
N GLN A 137 -14.06 -7.78 -11.89
CA GLN A 137 -13.64 -8.84 -10.96
C GLN A 137 -12.28 -8.54 -10.34
N ASP A 138 -11.33 -8.03 -11.12
CA ASP A 138 -10.03 -7.57 -10.62
C ASP A 138 -10.20 -6.46 -9.57
N GLY A 139 -11.03 -5.46 -9.88
CA GLY A 139 -11.34 -4.38 -8.97
C GLY A 139 -12.00 -4.83 -7.67
N ILE A 140 -12.99 -5.71 -7.75
CA ILE A 140 -13.66 -6.29 -6.57
C ILE A 140 -12.65 -7.04 -5.71
N ARG A 141 -11.82 -7.90 -6.31
CA ARG A 141 -10.82 -8.70 -5.60
C ARG A 141 -9.84 -7.82 -4.85
N GLY A 142 -9.24 -6.83 -5.52
CA GLY A 142 -8.27 -5.94 -4.89
C GLY A 142 -8.87 -5.14 -3.73
N ARG A 143 -10.05 -4.56 -3.90
CA ARG A 143 -10.75 -3.81 -2.83
C ARG A 143 -11.11 -4.71 -1.65
N ARG A 144 -11.61 -5.91 -1.92
CA ARG A 144 -11.99 -6.88 -0.90
C ARG A 144 -10.80 -7.26 -0.03
N ILE A 145 -9.66 -7.60 -0.63
CA ILE A 145 -8.43 -7.95 0.08
C ILE A 145 -8.00 -6.80 1.00
N LEU A 146 -7.97 -5.56 0.51
CA LEU A 146 -7.60 -4.41 1.34
C LEU A 146 -8.53 -4.23 2.54
N CYS A 147 -9.85 -4.40 2.35
CA CYS A 147 -10.82 -4.32 3.44
C CYS A 147 -10.64 -5.45 4.46
N GLU A 148 -10.51 -6.68 4.01
CA GLU A 148 -10.37 -7.86 4.88
C GLU A 148 -9.12 -7.82 5.75
N PHE A 149 -8.04 -7.19 5.26
CA PHE A 149 -6.80 -7.05 5.99
C PHE A 149 -6.64 -5.72 6.74
N GLY A 150 -7.70 -4.91 6.81
CA GLY A 150 -7.75 -3.72 7.66
C GLY A 150 -6.89 -2.56 7.17
N VAL A 151 -6.76 -2.38 5.86
CA VAL A 151 -6.08 -1.22 5.28
C VAL A 151 -6.92 0.03 5.54
N HIS A 152 -6.34 1.06 6.15
CA HIS A 152 -7.06 2.26 6.57
C HIS A 152 -7.45 3.17 5.42
N HIS A 153 -6.61 3.25 4.39
CA HIS A 153 -6.85 4.08 3.23
C HIS A 153 -6.45 3.34 1.95
N ALA A 154 -7.38 3.22 1.03
CA ALA A 154 -7.14 2.57 -0.26
C ALA A 154 -7.14 3.61 -1.40
N ARG A 155 -6.14 3.53 -2.26
CA ARG A 155 -5.98 4.37 -3.46
C ARG A 155 -6.22 3.55 -4.72
N HIS A 156 -6.50 4.25 -5.83
CA HIS A 156 -6.66 3.66 -7.15
C HIS A 156 -7.72 2.55 -7.17
N CYS A 157 -8.80 2.73 -6.42
CA CYS A 157 -9.76 1.66 -6.14
C CYS A 157 -10.98 1.66 -7.06
N PHE A 158 -11.29 2.78 -7.70
CA PHE A 158 -12.53 2.94 -8.45
C PHE A 158 -12.29 3.60 -9.80
N GLY A 159 -12.84 3.00 -10.84
CA GLY A 159 -12.84 3.58 -12.19
C GLY A 159 -11.49 3.56 -12.92
N VAL A 160 -10.51 2.83 -12.43
CA VAL A 160 -9.13 2.88 -12.95
C VAL A 160 -8.81 1.64 -13.76
N LEU A 161 -8.41 1.84 -14.99
CA LEU A 161 -8.10 0.83 -16.01
C LEU A 161 -6.66 1.01 -16.56
N ASP A 162 -6.22 0.05 -17.35
CA ASP A 162 -4.96 0.09 -18.09
C ASP A 162 -3.76 0.46 -17.20
N ASN A 163 -3.57 -0.25 -16.10
CA ASN A 163 -2.45 0.01 -15.17
C ASN A 163 -2.36 1.49 -14.72
N LEU A 164 -3.46 2.09 -14.34
CA LEU A 164 -3.63 3.48 -13.90
C LEU A 164 -3.53 4.54 -15.03
N ASN A 165 -3.49 4.13 -16.28
CA ASN A 165 -3.38 5.06 -17.41
C ASN A 165 -4.72 5.65 -17.83
N PHE A 166 -5.83 5.02 -17.48
CA PHE A 166 -7.15 5.44 -17.92
C PHE A 166 -8.17 5.45 -16.79
N PHE A 167 -8.95 6.52 -16.71
CA PHE A 167 -10.11 6.63 -15.84
C PHE A 167 -11.40 6.52 -16.64
N SER A 168 -12.31 5.69 -16.18
CA SER A 168 -13.65 5.50 -16.77
C SER A 168 -14.72 5.80 -15.75
N GLU A 169 -15.55 6.82 -16.04
CA GLU A 169 -16.69 7.18 -15.19
C GLU A 169 -17.70 6.03 -15.04
N ALA A 170 -17.99 5.34 -16.15
CA ALA A 170 -18.89 4.19 -16.13
C ALA A 170 -18.36 3.06 -15.25
N THR A 171 -17.03 2.80 -15.30
CA THR A 171 -16.37 1.84 -14.42
C THR A 171 -16.41 2.32 -12.97
N PHE A 172 -16.18 3.60 -12.72
CA PHE A 172 -16.25 4.17 -11.37
C PHE A 172 -17.63 3.93 -10.71
N VAL A 173 -18.71 4.23 -11.42
CA VAL A 173 -20.07 4.00 -10.90
C VAL A 173 -20.30 2.52 -10.59
N ARG A 174 -19.97 1.64 -11.53
CA ARG A 174 -20.11 0.18 -11.37
C ARG A 174 -19.28 -0.36 -10.21
N ASP A 175 -18.05 0.11 -10.06
CA ASP A 175 -17.16 -0.25 -8.96
C ASP A 175 -17.69 0.20 -7.60
N CYS A 176 -18.25 1.40 -7.52
CA CYS A 176 -18.89 1.92 -6.32
C CYS A 176 -20.10 1.06 -5.92
N ASP A 177 -20.93 0.67 -6.88
CA ASP A 177 -22.10 -0.15 -6.61
C ASP A 177 -21.70 -1.57 -6.14
N ALA A 178 -20.73 -2.19 -6.80
CA ALA A 178 -20.22 -3.48 -6.39
C ALA A 178 -19.59 -3.43 -4.98
N HIS A 179 -18.87 -2.34 -4.66
CA HIS A 179 -18.30 -2.17 -3.33
C HIS A 179 -19.35 -1.95 -2.23
N ARG A 180 -20.39 -1.17 -2.51
CA ARG A 180 -21.54 -1.02 -1.58
C ARG A 180 -22.22 -2.35 -1.31
N GLN A 181 -22.44 -3.16 -2.34
CA GLN A 181 -23.02 -4.50 -2.19
C GLN A 181 -22.13 -5.40 -1.32
N TYR A 182 -20.81 -5.38 -1.56
CA TYR A 182 -19.86 -6.10 -0.73
C TYR A 182 -19.95 -5.67 0.74
N LEU A 183 -19.89 -4.36 1.03
CA LEU A 183 -19.98 -3.85 2.39
C LEU A 183 -21.30 -4.22 3.07
N ALA A 184 -22.41 -4.17 2.34
CA ALA A 184 -23.73 -4.56 2.88
C ALA A 184 -23.79 -6.04 3.23
N SER A 185 -23.10 -6.91 2.47
CA SER A 185 -23.05 -8.36 2.74
C SER A 185 -22.07 -8.77 3.85
N THR A 186 -21.16 -7.87 4.24
CA THR A 186 -20.07 -8.19 5.18
C THR A 186 -20.15 -7.41 6.49
N GLN A 187 -21.25 -6.70 6.77
CA GLN A 187 -21.42 -5.87 7.98
C GLN A 187 -21.12 -6.60 9.30
N GLU A 188 -21.25 -7.93 9.35
CA GLU A 188 -20.90 -8.74 10.51
C GLU A 188 -19.41 -9.10 10.61
N ILE A 189 -18.66 -8.98 9.51
CA ILE A 189 -17.24 -9.45 9.42
C ILE A 189 -16.26 -8.31 9.68
N ILE A 190 -16.64 -7.07 9.41
CA ILE A 190 -15.77 -5.88 9.56
C ILE A 190 -15.84 -5.29 10.99
N ALA A 191 -16.08 -6.09 11.99
CA ALA A 191 -15.58 -5.75 13.31
C ALA A 191 -14.06 -5.87 13.23
N LEU A 192 -13.38 -4.74 13.03
CA LEU A 192 -11.93 -4.64 13.05
C LEU A 192 -11.42 -5.42 14.26
N LYS A 193 -10.90 -6.62 14.04
CA LYS A 193 -10.18 -7.32 15.10
C LYS A 193 -8.99 -6.42 15.43
N PRO A 194 -8.88 -5.93 16.67
CA PRO A 194 -7.72 -5.15 17.06
C PRO A 194 -6.48 -5.97 16.69
N ILE A 195 -5.52 -5.32 16.04
CA ILE A 195 -4.22 -5.95 15.79
C ILE A 195 -3.63 -6.11 17.17
N HIS A 196 -3.51 -7.36 17.64
CA HIS A 196 -2.78 -7.64 18.84
C HIS A 196 -1.30 -7.40 18.52
N ILE A 197 -0.77 -6.27 18.98
CA ILE A 197 0.67 -6.02 18.99
C ILE A 197 1.15 -6.67 20.29
N PRO A 198 1.95 -7.76 20.23
CA PRO A 198 2.49 -8.34 21.45
C PRO A 198 3.32 -7.27 22.18
N PRO A 199 3.29 -7.25 23.52
CA PRO A 199 4.18 -6.40 24.30
C PRO A 199 5.65 -6.61 23.90
N ASP A 200 6.49 -5.60 24.09
CA ASP A 200 7.91 -5.65 23.70
C ASP A 200 8.69 -6.82 24.33
N ASP A 201 8.22 -7.32 25.47
CA ASP A 201 8.78 -8.48 26.18
C ASP A 201 8.38 -9.84 25.54
N GLU A 202 7.38 -9.86 24.68
CA GLU A 202 7.01 -11.03 23.85
C GLU A 202 7.62 -10.98 22.44
N ALA A 203 8.34 -9.91 22.11
CA ALA A 203 9.07 -9.83 20.84
C ALA A 203 10.21 -10.88 20.88
N PRO A 204 10.27 -11.79 19.91
CA PRO A 204 11.33 -12.79 19.89
C PRO A 204 12.70 -12.14 19.78
N GLU A 205 13.63 -12.59 20.61
CA GLU A 205 15.02 -12.15 20.56
C GLU A 205 15.57 -12.24 19.12
N SER A 206 16.28 -11.22 18.70
CA SER A 206 16.64 -10.94 17.31
C SER A 206 17.60 -11.93 16.63
N ASP A 207 18.15 -12.90 17.36
CA ASP A 207 19.26 -13.72 16.89
C ASP A 207 18.88 -15.10 16.31
N GLU A 208 17.65 -15.59 16.47
CA GLU A 208 17.30 -16.94 16.02
C GLU A 208 16.52 -17.04 14.69
N ARG A 209 16.34 -15.93 13.94
CA ARG A 209 15.41 -15.91 12.80
C ARG A 209 16.00 -15.78 11.41
N PHE A 210 17.30 -15.89 11.26
CA PHE A 210 17.94 -15.87 9.94
C PHE A 210 18.56 -17.20 9.53
N ASP A 211 18.08 -18.32 10.06
CA ASP A 211 18.37 -19.60 9.43
C ASP A 211 17.52 -19.74 8.16
N ALA A 212 18.25 -19.87 7.06
CA ALA A 212 17.75 -19.82 5.68
C ALA A 212 16.99 -21.10 5.27
N GLU A 213 15.97 -21.48 6.01
CA GLU A 213 14.96 -22.39 5.50
C GLU A 213 13.76 -21.56 5.00
N GLU A 214 13.39 -21.75 3.74
CA GLU A 214 12.31 -21.03 3.07
C GLU A 214 11.07 -20.91 3.96
N PRO A 215 10.64 -19.70 4.34
CA PRO A 215 9.37 -19.56 5.02
C PRO A 215 8.27 -19.95 4.04
N ARG A 216 7.68 -21.09 4.24
CA ARG A 216 6.40 -21.42 3.63
C ARG A 216 5.43 -20.34 4.11
N LEU A 217 5.03 -19.47 3.18
CA LEU A 217 3.92 -18.55 3.39
C LEU A 217 2.64 -19.38 3.56
N SER A 218 2.41 -19.88 4.77
CA SER A 218 1.12 -20.42 5.17
C SER A 218 0.24 -19.25 5.62
N PHE A 219 -0.21 -18.47 4.65
CA PHE A 219 -1.27 -17.51 4.82
C PHE A 219 -2.52 -18.05 4.13
N LEU A 220 -3.19 -18.95 4.77
CA LEU A 220 -4.62 -19.23 4.59
C LEU A 220 -5.21 -19.53 5.96
#